data_d562824cefa22657cc1feaec1ed65d0a
#
_entry.id   d562824cefa22657cc1feaec1ed65d0a
#
_cell.length_a   1.000
_cell.length_b   1.000
_cell.length_c   1.000
_cell.angle_alpha   90.00
_cell.angle_beta   90.00
_cell.angle_gamma   90.00
#
_symmetry.space_group_name_H-M   'P 1'
#
loop_
_entity.id
_entity.type
_entity.pdbx_description
1 polymer ?
#
loop_
_entity_poly.entity_id
_entity_poly.type
_entity_poly.pdbx_seq_one_letter_code
_entity_poly.pdbx_strand_id
1 'polypeptide(L)'
;MDTENLLGLVSSSPLLAVGLTGGTLMVGYLATQWWAVGSRARTERIRSRLELEILRKKIEALDKMAAAAPEVAWNGFRKFTVARKVLESEDTYSFYMKPHDGKRLPPFKPGQYLTFQFHLPGKPKPEIRCYSLSDGAISDGHYRVTIKRALPDKNHRSYDPARVGLISSHFCDNVREGDIIDTKAPSGKFYLDVEVERPVVLIGGGIGVTPMIAMARYLTHIGDKREIYFFFGCRSGQDHMFREEMIELQKSNPKMRLHVCYSRPDPSDEPGKSFNHESRVTVGLIKEILPSSNFEYYLCGPGAFMDSLVNGLYEWGVPKKDVYFEAFGPSTVKAVPKGPAAGTGASVVDIEVEFSKSGKKLKWDAQAGNLRDFGNDNGIDMGGFCGAGSCTECMVAIKEGEVEYPDSAADVEEGCCLPCLCRPKGKLVIDA
;
A
#
# COMPACT_ATOMS: atom_id res chain seq x y z
N MET A 1 20.41 70.51 -31.38
CA MET A 1 20.27 69.94 -32.72
C MET A 1 18.85 69.39 -32.78
N ASP A 2 18.03 70.07 -33.57
CA ASP A 2 16.61 69.76 -33.66
C ASP A 2 16.37 68.46 -34.42
N THR A 3 15.35 67.76 -33.99
CA THR A 3 14.92 66.44 -34.51
C THR A 3 14.64 66.48 -36.03
N GLU A 4 14.26 67.64 -36.59
CA GLU A 4 14.05 67.83 -38.01
C GLU A 4 15.32 67.77 -38.81
N ASN A 5 16.48 68.22 -38.30
CA ASN A 5 17.75 68.13 -38.94
C ASN A 5 18.35 66.72 -39.07
N LEU A 6 17.98 65.86 -38.07
CA LEU A 6 18.37 64.44 -38.08
C LEU A 6 17.60 63.64 -39.14
N LEU A 7 16.26 63.91 -39.25
CA LEU A 7 15.46 63.28 -40.31
C LEU A 7 15.82 63.62 -41.69
N GLY A 8 16.27 64.85 -41.92
CA GLY A 8 16.78 65.31 -43.22
C GLY A 8 18.10 64.66 -43.67
N LEU A 9 19.02 64.37 -42.77
CA LEU A 9 20.26 63.64 -42.99
C LEU A 9 20.06 62.19 -43.32
N VAL A 10 19.03 61.52 -42.70
CA VAL A 10 18.69 60.11 -42.92
C VAL A 10 18.07 59.93 -44.34
N SER A 11 17.26 60.88 -44.79
CA SER A 11 16.58 60.81 -46.10
C SER A 11 17.55 61.08 -47.31
N SER A 12 18.71 61.70 -47.11
CA SER A 12 19.70 62.00 -48.13
C SER A 12 20.84 60.99 -48.25
N SER A 13 20.97 60.02 -47.33
CA SER A 13 22.04 59.04 -47.39
C SER A 13 21.51 57.62 -47.08
N PRO A 14 21.29 56.75 -48.05
CA PRO A 14 20.80 55.38 -47.85
C PRO A 14 21.73 54.57 -46.99
N LEU A 15 22.98 54.83 -46.87
CA LEU A 15 23.94 54.16 -45.99
C LEU A 15 23.73 54.50 -44.51
N LEU A 16 23.30 55.70 -44.17
CA LEU A 16 22.95 56.11 -42.82
C LEU A 16 21.64 55.49 -42.37
N ALA A 17 20.64 55.36 -43.24
CA ALA A 17 19.38 54.69 -42.96
C ALA A 17 19.59 53.20 -42.71
N VAL A 18 20.42 52.52 -43.50
CA VAL A 18 20.77 51.09 -43.29
C VAL A 18 21.59 50.93 -42.02
N GLY A 19 22.45 51.80 -41.63
CA GLY A 19 23.20 51.75 -40.35
C GLY A 19 22.32 51.94 -39.14
N LEU A 20 21.35 52.84 -39.16
CA LEU A 20 20.41 53.07 -38.04
C LEU A 20 19.41 51.93 -37.90
N THR A 21 18.88 51.36 -38.99
CA THR A 21 17.97 50.21 -38.92
C THR A 21 18.72 48.95 -38.53
N GLY A 22 19.94 48.71 -39.01
CA GLY A 22 20.79 47.62 -38.58
C GLY A 22 21.17 47.69 -37.09
N GLY A 23 21.49 48.91 -36.62
CA GLY A 23 21.78 49.17 -35.20
C GLY A 23 20.60 48.89 -34.27
N THR A 24 19.40 49.33 -34.64
CA THR A 24 18.19 49.07 -33.83
C THR A 24 17.80 47.59 -33.79
N LEU A 25 17.94 46.87 -34.92
CA LEU A 25 17.72 45.43 -34.99
C LEU A 25 18.74 44.66 -34.14
N MET A 26 20.00 45.06 -34.17
CA MET A 26 21.07 44.44 -33.37
C MET A 26 20.86 44.69 -31.85
N VAL A 27 20.47 45.88 -31.44
CA VAL A 27 20.13 46.18 -30.03
C VAL A 27 18.91 45.38 -29.58
N GLY A 28 17.87 45.29 -30.42
CA GLY A 28 16.70 44.45 -30.14
C GLY A 28 17.06 42.97 -29.99
N TYR A 29 17.90 42.46 -30.89
CA TYR A 29 18.39 41.08 -30.80
C TYR A 29 19.20 40.83 -29.52
N LEU A 30 20.13 41.68 -29.17
CA LEU A 30 20.91 41.58 -27.95
C LEU A 30 20.04 41.67 -26.71
N ALA A 31 19.05 42.56 -26.68
CA ALA A 31 18.10 42.67 -25.57
C ALA A 31 17.27 41.38 -25.37
N THR A 32 16.83 40.75 -26.48
CA THR A 32 16.11 39.45 -26.38
C THR A 32 17.01 38.32 -25.89
N GLN A 33 18.28 38.29 -26.31
CA GLN A 33 19.25 37.31 -25.82
C GLN A 33 19.53 37.50 -24.32
N TRP A 34 19.73 38.74 -23.87
CA TRP A 34 19.92 39.05 -22.45
C TRP A 34 18.70 38.70 -21.62
N TRP A 35 17.49 38.99 -22.13
CA TRP A 35 16.25 38.59 -21.47
C TRP A 35 16.11 37.07 -21.38
N ALA A 36 16.41 36.33 -22.44
CA ALA A 36 16.36 34.87 -22.47
C ALA A 36 17.37 34.24 -21.50
N VAL A 37 18.61 34.78 -21.43
CA VAL A 37 19.61 34.31 -20.44
C VAL A 37 19.15 34.62 -19.02
N GLY A 38 18.64 35.83 -18.76
CA GLY A 38 18.13 36.22 -17.44
C GLY A 38 16.92 35.40 -16.99
N SER A 39 16.00 35.07 -17.91
CA SER A 39 14.83 34.24 -17.61
C SER A 39 15.24 32.80 -17.33
N ARG A 40 16.19 32.22 -18.10
CA ARG A 40 16.74 30.89 -17.83
C ARG A 40 17.41 30.81 -16.45
N ALA A 41 18.28 31.78 -16.16
CA ALA A 41 18.95 31.83 -14.83
C ALA A 41 17.97 32.01 -13.65
N ARG A 42 16.86 32.73 -13.86
CA ARG A 42 15.79 32.89 -12.87
C ARG A 42 15.05 31.57 -12.65
N THR A 43 14.70 30.89 -13.74
CA THR A 43 14.02 29.59 -13.69
C THR A 43 14.91 28.53 -13.02
N GLU A 44 16.19 28.51 -13.35
CA GLU A 44 17.17 27.60 -12.76
C GLU A 44 17.35 27.84 -11.24
N ARG A 45 17.41 29.10 -10.80
CA ARG A 45 17.46 29.43 -9.36
C ARG A 45 16.19 29.00 -8.62
N ILE A 46 15.02 29.18 -9.22
CA ILE A 46 13.76 28.71 -8.61
C ILE A 46 13.75 27.18 -8.52
N ARG A 47 14.17 26.49 -9.58
CA ARG A 47 14.28 25.04 -9.63
C ARG A 47 15.23 24.51 -8.55
N SER A 48 16.44 25.05 -8.47
CA SER A 48 17.43 24.65 -7.45
C SER A 48 16.94 24.91 -6.02
N ARG A 49 16.18 26.00 -5.80
CA ARG A 49 15.59 26.30 -4.49
C ARG A 49 14.52 25.27 -4.10
N LEU A 50 13.67 24.88 -5.04
CA LEU A 50 12.66 23.85 -4.85
C LEU A 50 13.30 22.47 -4.61
N GLU A 51 14.33 22.13 -5.36
CA GLU A 51 15.08 20.88 -5.18
C GLU A 51 15.74 20.80 -3.80
N LEU A 52 16.33 21.89 -3.31
CA LEU A 52 16.88 21.97 -1.96
C LEU A 52 15.81 21.85 -0.87
N GLU A 53 14.65 22.44 -1.07
CA GLU A 53 13.52 22.33 -0.12
C GLU A 53 12.99 20.89 -0.05
N ILE A 54 12.87 20.23 -1.20
CA ILE A 54 12.49 18.82 -1.29
C ILE A 54 13.53 17.94 -0.58
N LEU A 55 14.81 18.18 -0.83
CA LEU A 55 15.90 17.43 -0.20
C LEU A 55 15.88 17.61 1.32
N ARG A 56 15.64 18.82 1.82
CA ARG A 56 15.48 19.09 3.25
C ARG A 56 14.31 18.33 3.86
N LYS A 57 13.15 18.31 3.19
CA LYS A 57 11.98 17.54 3.64
C LYS A 57 12.27 16.03 3.67
N LYS A 58 12.99 15.52 2.65
CA LYS A 58 13.42 14.11 2.60
C LYS A 58 14.36 13.76 3.75
N ILE A 59 15.36 14.60 4.01
CA ILE A 59 16.29 14.44 5.13
C ILE A 59 15.54 14.52 6.46
N GLU A 60 14.68 15.51 6.65
CA GLU A 60 13.89 15.66 7.89
C GLU A 60 12.97 14.46 8.14
N ALA A 61 12.36 13.91 7.08
CA ALA A 61 11.55 12.71 7.19
C ALA A 61 12.39 11.48 7.56
N LEU A 62 13.57 11.32 6.96
CA LEU A 62 14.51 10.22 7.27
C LEU A 62 15.09 10.36 8.68
N ASP A 63 15.46 11.57 9.10
CA ASP A 63 15.94 11.84 10.45
C ASP A 63 14.87 11.57 11.51
N LYS A 64 13.61 11.95 11.25
CA LYS A 64 12.47 11.59 12.12
C LYS A 64 12.29 10.06 12.21
N MET A 65 12.46 9.35 11.11
CA MET A 65 12.39 7.88 11.11
C MET A 65 13.57 7.25 11.86
N ALA A 66 14.78 7.78 11.70
CA ALA A 66 15.98 7.25 12.33
C ALA A 66 16.08 7.60 13.83
N ALA A 67 15.77 8.85 14.21
CA ALA A 67 15.91 9.34 15.58
C ALA A 67 14.82 8.82 16.53
N ALA A 68 13.64 8.47 16.01
CA ALA A 68 12.50 8.10 16.86
C ALA A 68 12.33 6.59 17.06
N ALA A 69 13.02 5.74 16.30
CA ALA A 69 12.76 4.30 16.31
C ALA A 69 13.04 3.59 17.65
N PRO A 70 14.12 3.84 18.40
CA PRO A 70 14.39 3.11 19.65
C PRO A 70 13.70 3.67 20.89
N GLU A 71 13.51 4.99 20.99
CA GLU A 71 13.02 5.64 22.23
C GLU A 71 11.50 5.75 22.33
N VAL A 72 10.78 5.67 21.23
CA VAL A 72 9.35 5.93 21.17
C VAL A 72 8.55 4.66 20.84
N ALA A 73 9.20 3.61 20.32
CA ALA A 73 8.57 2.31 20.11
C ALA A 73 8.19 1.68 21.47
N TRP A 74 7.01 1.08 21.53
CA TRP A 74 6.55 0.40 22.74
C TRP A 74 6.37 -1.09 22.48
N ASN A 75 6.55 -1.88 23.53
CA ASN A 75 6.25 -3.30 23.52
C ASN A 75 4.84 -3.55 24.08
N GLY A 76 4.15 -4.57 23.54
CA GLY A 76 2.80 -4.90 23.96
C GLY A 76 1.76 -3.88 23.48
N PHE A 77 0.67 -3.74 24.25
CA PHE A 77 -0.44 -2.85 23.91
C PHE A 77 -0.32 -1.51 24.63
N ARG A 78 -0.60 -0.44 23.88
CA ARG A 78 -0.69 0.95 24.35
C ARG A 78 -2.07 1.48 24.04
N LYS A 79 -2.62 2.32 24.91
CA LYS A 79 -3.95 2.89 24.74
C LYS A 79 -3.94 4.05 23.76
N PHE A 80 -4.89 4.01 22.82
CA PHE A 80 -5.14 5.06 21.86
C PHE A 80 -6.56 5.57 21.96
N THR A 81 -6.73 6.87 21.88
CA THR A 81 -8.05 7.52 21.80
C THR A 81 -8.41 7.74 20.34
N VAL A 82 -9.61 7.38 19.95
CA VAL A 82 -10.19 7.72 18.65
C VAL A 82 -10.48 9.22 18.65
N ALA A 83 -9.60 10.00 18.01
CA ALA A 83 -9.73 11.46 17.98
C ALA A 83 -10.75 11.93 16.93
N ARG A 84 -10.93 11.16 15.85
CA ARG A 84 -11.85 11.48 14.76
C ARG A 84 -12.28 10.19 14.03
N LYS A 85 -13.56 10.14 13.62
CA LYS A 85 -14.13 9.10 12.76
C LYS A 85 -14.74 9.73 11.53
N VAL A 86 -14.32 9.32 10.34
CA VAL A 86 -14.74 9.92 9.05
C VAL A 86 -15.34 8.83 8.17
N LEU A 87 -16.48 9.08 7.58
CA LEU A 87 -17.09 8.23 6.57
C LEU A 87 -16.35 8.43 5.25
N GLU A 88 -15.77 7.37 4.70
CA GLU A 88 -15.05 7.39 3.42
C GLU A 88 -15.92 6.88 2.25
N SER A 89 -16.75 5.88 2.53
CA SER A 89 -17.73 5.31 1.59
C SER A 89 -18.84 4.60 2.40
N GLU A 90 -19.86 4.06 1.72
CA GLU A 90 -21.09 3.53 2.35
C GLU A 90 -20.86 2.68 3.62
N ASP A 91 -19.82 1.84 3.62
CA ASP A 91 -19.51 0.89 4.70
C ASP A 91 -18.05 0.98 5.19
N THR A 92 -17.38 2.11 4.94
CA THR A 92 -15.96 2.31 5.22
C THR A 92 -15.72 3.59 6.01
N TYR A 93 -14.95 3.48 7.08
CA TYR A 93 -14.61 4.61 7.95
C TYR A 93 -13.11 4.72 8.19
N SER A 94 -12.61 5.94 8.18
CA SER A 94 -11.27 6.29 8.68
C SER A 94 -11.32 6.66 10.16
N PHE A 95 -10.40 6.08 10.93
CA PHE A 95 -10.22 6.35 12.36
C PHE A 95 -8.87 6.99 12.59
N TYR A 96 -8.87 8.17 13.17
CA TYR A 96 -7.67 8.92 13.55
C TYR A 96 -7.36 8.63 15.01
N MET A 97 -6.25 7.93 15.24
CA MET A 97 -5.88 7.38 16.53
C MET A 97 -4.78 8.22 17.17
N LYS A 98 -5.04 8.84 18.31
CA LYS A 98 -4.04 9.57 19.09
C LYS A 98 -3.62 8.77 20.32
N PRO A 99 -2.33 8.82 20.72
CA PRO A 99 -1.91 8.17 21.96
C PRO A 99 -2.64 8.77 23.15
N HIS A 100 -3.25 7.93 23.96
CA HIS A 100 -4.04 8.36 25.13
C HIS A 100 -3.17 9.03 26.21
N ASP A 101 -1.90 8.63 26.30
CA ASP A 101 -0.90 9.17 27.23
C ASP A 101 -0.23 10.48 26.73
N GLY A 102 -0.61 10.98 25.57
CA GLY A 102 -0.07 12.19 24.95
C GLY A 102 1.40 12.11 24.52
N LYS A 103 2.06 10.96 24.65
CA LYS A 103 3.44 10.79 24.23
C LYS A 103 3.56 10.71 22.72
N ARG A 104 4.70 11.08 22.17
CA ARG A 104 5.01 11.01 20.73
C ARG A 104 4.77 9.63 20.16
N LEU A 105 4.46 9.60 18.86
CA LEU A 105 4.34 8.38 18.07
C LEU A 105 5.65 8.09 17.35
N PRO A 106 6.08 6.82 17.28
CA PRO A 106 7.14 6.43 16.38
C PRO A 106 6.70 6.64 14.93
N PRO A 107 7.62 7.00 14.03
CA PRO A 107 7.36 6.95 12.61
C PRO A 107 7.08 5.50 12.18
N PHE A 108 6.40 5.36 11.06
CA PHE A 108 6.16 4.05 10.44
C PHE A 108 6.52 4.10 8.96
N LYS A 109 6.73 2.93 8.36
CA LYS A 109 6.95 2.81 6.92
C LYS A 109 5.60 2.69 6.22
N PRO A 110 5.33 3.47 5.13
CA PRO A 110 4.08 3.38 4.38
C PRO A 110 3.81 1.96 3.88
N GLY A 111 2.68 1.39 4.26
CA GLY A 111 2.31 -0.01 4.02
C GLY A 111 2.23 -0.84 5.29
N GLN A 112 2.85 -0.42 6.40
CA GLN A 112 2.71 -1.08 7.70
C GLN A 112 1.30 -0.98 8.26
N TYR A 113 0.99 -1.80 9.27
CA TYR A 113 -0.30 -1.89 9.94
C TYR A 113 -0.20 -1.70 11.45
N LEU A 114 -1.35 -1.44 12.08
CA LEU A 114 -1.53 -1.50 13.53
C LEU A 114 -2.27 -2.78 13.91
N THR A 115 -1.92 -3.33 15.07
CA THR A 115 -2.65 -4.46 15.68
C THR A 115 -3.52 -3.95 16.82
N PHE A 116 -4.80 -4.22 16.74
CA PHE A 116 -5.81 -3.81 17.71
C PHE A 116 -6.31 -4.99 18.53
N GLN A 117 -6.59 -4.76 19.81
CA GLN A 117 -7.17 -5.74 20.72
C GLN A 117 -8.50 -5.23 21.25
N PHE A 118 -9.52 -6.09 21.22
CA PHE A 118 -10.86 -5.82 21.72
C PHE A 118 -11.32 -6.88 22.69
N HIS A 119 -11.87 -6.45 23.81
CA HIS A 119 -12.58 -7.29 24.74
C HIS A 119 -14.08 -7.17 24.48
N LEU A 120 -14.64 -8.11 23.73
CA LEU A 120 -16.05 -8.08 23.37
C LEU A 120 -16.92 -8.80 24.39
N PRO A 121 -18.14 -8.30 24.68
CA PRO A 121 -19.09 -8.99 25.57
C PRO A 121 -19.34 -10.43 25.10
N GLY A 122 -19.33 -11.38 26.04
CA GLY A 122 -19.58 -12.79 25.75
C GLY A 122 -18.42 -13.56 25.12
N LYS A 123 -17.27 -12.91 24.87
CA LYS A 123 -16.07 -13.58 24.42
C LYS A 123 -15.07 -13.76 25.57
N PRO A 124 -14.61 -15.01 25.87
CA PRO A 124 -13.67 -15.26 26.98
C PRO A 124 -12.24 -14.76 26.69
N LYS A 125 -11.87 -14.62 25.39
CA LYS A 125 -10.57 -14.14 24.95
C LYS A 125 -10.72 -12.85 24.15
N PRO A 126 -9.71 -11.97 24.18
CA PRO A 126 -9.73 -10.78 23.34
C PRO A 126 -9.64 -11.14 21.86
N GLU A 127 -10.31 -10.36 21.05
CA GLU A 127 -10.22 -10.44 19.59
C GLU A 127 -9.13 -9.49 19.09
N ILE A 128 -8.23 -9.98 18.27
CA ILE A 128 -7.11 -9.23 17.73
C ILE A 128 -7.24 -9.11 16.22
N ARG A 129 -7.02 -7.90 15.66
CA ARG A 129 -7.04 -7.66 14.21
C ARG A 129 -6.00 -6.63 13.83
N CYS A 130 -5.44 -6.84 12.64
CA CYS A 130 -4.52 -5.92 12.01
C CYS A 130 -5.22 -5.08 10.95
N TYR A 131 -4.92 -3.78 10.91
CA TYR A 131 -5.42 -2.88 9.89
C TYR A 131 -4.28 -2.00 9.39
N SER A 132 -4.10 -1.95 8.06
CA SER A 132 -3.06 -1.16 7.44
C SER A 132 -3.23 0.32 7.76
N LEU A 133 -2.12 0.98 8.02
CA LEU A 133 -2.07 2.42 8.13
C LEU A 133 -2.39 3.03 6.77
N SER A 134 -3.34 3.93 6.73
CA SER A 134 -3.78 4.64 5.52
C SER A 134 -3.26 6.07 5.45
N ASP A 135 -2.47 6.50 6.43
CA ASP A 135 -1.77 7.77 6.42
C ASP A 135 -0.37 7.62 5.80
N GLY A 136 0.18 8.73 5.31
CA GLY A 136 1.47 8.78 4.62
C GLY A 136 2.70 8.86 5.53
N ALA A 137 2.61 8.47 6.80
CA ALA A 137 3.71 8.59 7.78
C ALA A 137 4.27 10.03 7.93
N ILE A 138 3.43 11.03 7.68
CA ILE A 138 3.79 12.44 7.67
C ILE A 138 3.35 13.20 8.92
N SER A 139 2.45 12.59 9.71
CA SER A 139 1.96 13.15 10.98
C SER A 139 2.66 12.47 12.16
N ASP A 140 3.12 13.24 13.12
CA ASP A 140 3.65 12.76 14.39
C ASP A 140 2.61 12.76 15.52
N GLY A 141 1.40 13.25 15.25
CA GLY A 141 0.35 13.43 16.25
C GLY A 141 -0.77 12.38 16.21
N HIS A 142 -0.87 11.58 15.17
CA HIS A 142 -1.90 10.54 15.04
C HIS A 142 -1.51 9.48 14.01
N TYR A 143 -2.16 8.32 14.12
CA TYR A 143 -2.21 7.31 13.07
C TYR A 143 -3.61 7.29 12.45
N ARG A 144 -3.71 7.01 11.15
CA ARG A 144 -4.99 6.77 10.47
C ARG A 144 -5.07 5.33 10.02
N VAL A 145 -6.13 4.65 10.41
CA VAL A 145 -6.52 3.35 9.85
C VAL A 145 -7.88 3.49 9.21
N THR A 146 -8.11 2.81 8.09
CA THR A 146 -9.38 2.86 7.39
C THR A 146 -9.94 1.45 7.29
N ILE A 147 -11.16 1.28 7.76
CA ILE A 147 -11.77 -0.02 8.00
C ILE A 147 -13.08 -0.10 7.25
N LYS A 148 -13.17 -1.09 6.36
CA LYS A 148 -14.40 -1.46 5.67
C LYS A 148 -15.10 -2.56 6.44
N ARG A 149 -16.42 -2.41 6.64
CA ARG A 149 -17.25 -3.48 7.20
C ARG A 149 -17.18 -4.70 6.30
N ALA A 150 -16.75 -5.83 6.83
CA ALA A 150 -16.74 -7.09 6.11
C ALA A 150 -18.16 -7.65 6.09
N LEU A 151 -18.84 -7.49 4.96
CA LEU A 151 -20.16 -8.04 4.70
C LEU A 151 -20.04 -9.35 3.93
N PRO A 152 -20.94 -10.33 4.16
CA PRO A 152 -20.96 -11.56 3.38
C PRO A 152 -21.31 -11.25 1.91
N ASP A 153 -20.61 -11.91 0.98
CA ASP A 153 -20.91 -11.77 -0.43
C ASP A 153 -22.25 -12.46 -0.76
N LYS A 154 -23.25 -11.67 -1.13
CA LYS A 154 -24.59 -12.14 -1.48
C LYS A 154 -24.61 -13.12 -2.67
N ASN A 155 -23.56 -13.10 -3.49
CA ASN A 155 -23.43 -13.96 -4.67
C ASN A 155 -22.60 -15.22 -4.39
N HIS A 156 -22.09 -15.39 -3.17
CA HIS A 156 -21.30 -16.57 -2.82
C HIS A 156 -22.22 -17.76 -2.50
N ARG A 157 -21.80 -18.98 -2.92
CA ARG A 157 -22.58 -20.23 -2.69
C ARG A 157 -22.96 -20.48 -1.24
N SER A 158 -22.12 -20.05 -0.29
CA SER A 158 -22.34 -20.16 1.16
C SER A 158 -22.73 -18.81 1.78
N TYR A 159 -23.55 -18.02 1.06
CA TYR A 159 -24.05 -16.77 1.60
C TYR A 159 -24.85 -17.02 2.89
N ASP A 160 -24.38 -16.39 3.96
CA ASP A 160 -25.04 -16.36 5.25
C ASP A 160 -25.06 -14.89 5.71
N PRO A 161 -26.23 -14.25 5.81
CA PRO A 161 -26.32 -12.85 6.21
C PRO A 161 -25.84 -12.60 7.65
N ALA A 162 -25.74 -13.63 8.48
CA ALA A 162 -25.21 -13.55 9.83
C ALA A 162 -23.67 -13.54 9.88
N ARG A 163 -22.99 -13.90 8.79
CA ARG A 163 -21.52 -13.90 8.69
C ARG A 163 -20.95 -12.51 8.39
N VAL A 164 -21.21 -11.55 9.24
CA VAL A 164 -20.53 -10.25 9.20
C VAL A 164 -19.19 -10.33 9.92
N GLY A 165 -18.21 -9.56 9.44
CA GLY A 165 -16.91 -9.50 10.11
C GLY A 165 -17.04 -8.89 11.49
N LEU A 166 -16.80 -9.71 12.52
CA LEU A 166 -17.02 -9.34 13.93
C LEU A 166 -16.36 -8.01 14.31
N ILE A 167 -15.06 -7.88 14.08
CA ILE A 167 -14.32 -6.69 14.51
C ILE A 167 -14.50 -5.52 13.55
N SER A 168 -14.53 -5.73 12.24
CA SER A 168 -14.80 -4.65 11.29
C SER A 168 -16.19 -4.03 11.49
N SER A 169 -17.21 -4.85 11.80
CA SER A 169 -18.54 -4.35 12.16
C SER A 169 -18.51 -3.62 13.51
N HIS A 170 -17.80 -4.16 14.51
CA HIS A 170 -17.63 -3.47 15.79
C HIS A 170 -17.00 -2.08 15.62
N PHE A 171 -15.94 -1.94 14.81
CA PHE A 171 -15.35 -0.66 14.48
C PHE A 171 -16.34 0.29 13.82
N CYS A 172 -17.04 -0.17 12.79
CA CYS A 172 -17.95 0.69 12.04
C CYS A 172 -19.17 1.11 12.88
N ASP A 173 -19.72 0.22 13.69
CA ASP A 173 -20.99 0.42 14.39
C ASP A 173 -20.85 0.97 15.81
N ASN A 174 -19.87 0.48 16.55
CA ASN A 174 -19.78 0.71 17.98
C ASN A 174 -18.68 1.69 18.35
N VAL A 175 -17.52 1.67 17.65
CA VAL A 175 -16.42 2.57 17.98
C VAL A 175 -16.76 4.02 17.60
N ARG A 176 -16.58 4.94 18.55
CA ARG A 176 -16.90 6.37 18.45
C ARG A 176 -15.70 7.23 18.81
N GLU A 177 -15.76 8.49 18.45
CA GLU A 177 -14.79 9.48 18.92
C GLU A 177 -14.78 9.55 20.45
N GLY A 178 -13.60 9.59 21.03
CA GLY A 178 -13.40 9.50 22.49
C GLY A 178 -13.13 8.08 23.01
N ASP A 179 -13.46 7.02 22.29
CA ASP A 179 -13.20 5.65 22.72
C ASP A 179 -11.71 5.36 22.81
N ILE A 180 -11.36 4.47 23.73
CA ILE A 180 -9.98 4.06 24.00
C ILE A 180 -9.80 2.62 23.55
N ILE A 181 -8.79 2.37 22.70
CA ILE A 181 -8.51 1.06 22.11
C ILE A 181 -7.06 0.68 22.37
N ASP A 182 -6.84 -0.59 22.71
CA ASP A 182 -5.52 -1.16 22.88
C ASP A 182 -4.88 -1.46 21.52
N THR A 183 -3.67 -0.94 21.29
CA THR A 183 -3.01 -0.95 20.00
C THR A 183 -1.52 -1.26 20.14
N LYS A 184 -0.98 -2.18 19.33
CA LYS A 184 0.47 -2.41 19.24
C LYS A 184 1.13 -1.39 18.31
N ALA A 185 2.45 -1.25 18.44
CA ALA A 185 3.27 -0.41 17.55
C ALA A 185 3.12 -0.82 16.08
N PRO A 186 3.33 0.13 15.13
CA PRO A 186 3.35 -0.19 13.71
C PRO A 186 4.28 -1.35 13.39
N SER A 187 3.79 -2.29 12.57
CA SER A 187 4.48 -3.53 12.23
C SER A 187 4.14 -3.95 10.80
N GLY A 188 4.82 -4.98 10.30
CA GLY A 188 4.59 -5.55 8.97
C GLY A 188 5.80 -5.42 8.06
N LYS A 189 5.97 -6.39 7.15
CA LYS A 189 7.05 -6.44 6.16
C LYS A 189 6.62 -5.89 4.79
N PHE A 190 5.32 -5.65 4.59
CA PHE A 190 4.79 -5.03 3.39
C PHE A 190 4.84 -3.51 3.55
N TYR A 191 5.88 -2.90 3.01
CA TYR A 191 6.05 -1.44 3.03
C TYR A 191 6.87 -0.98 1.82
N LEU A 192 6.69 0.27 1.45
CA LEU A 192 7.46 0.91 0.39
C LEU A 192 8.90 1.12 0.84
N ASP A 193 9.86 0.64 0.04
CA ASP A 193 11.25 1.02 0.21
C ASP A 193 11.48 2.41 -0.40
N VAL A 194 11.75 3.37 0.47
CA VAL A 194 11.93 4.77 0.09
C VAL A 194 13.35 5.09 -0.39
N GLU A 195 14.30 4.20 -0.13
CA GLU A 195 15.69 4.36 -0.57
C GLU A 195 15.87 3.95 -2.05
N VAL A 196 14.98 3.11 -2.56
CA VAL A 196 14.99 2.63 -3.94
C VAL A 196 14.21 3.61 -4.82
N GLU A 197 14.87 4.33 -5.71
CA GLU A 197 14.25 5.36 -6.58
C GLU A 197 13.70 4.79 -7.91
N ARG A 198 13.27 3.52 -7.94
CA ARG A 198 12.63 2.91 -9.11
C ARG A 198 11.17 3.37 -9.24
N PRO A 199 10.65 3.50 -10.48
CA PRO A 199 9.23 3.72 -10.70
C PRO A 199 8.37 2.64 -10.05
N VAL A 200 7.22 3.03 -9.49
CA VAL A 200 6.33 2.12 -8.76
C VAL A 200 4.95 2.03 -9.38
N VAL A 201 4.36 0.85 -9.29
CA VAL A 201 2.96 0.58 -9.63
C VAL A 201 2.23 0.18 -8.35
N LEU A 202 1.32 1.01 -7.89
CA LEU A 202 0.50 0.81 -6.71
C LEU A 202 -0.87 0.29 -7.15
N ILE A 203 -1.26 -0.89 -6.70
CA ILE A 203 -2.49 -1.56 -7.14
C ILE A 203 -3.36 -1.91 -5.94
N GLY A 204 -4.47 -1.19 -5.77
CA GLY A 204 -5.42 -1.39 -4.68
C GLY A 204 -6.75 -1.94 -5.16
N GLY A 205 -7.25 -3.04 -4.57
CA GLY A 205 -8.58 -3.57 -4.81
C GLY A 205 -9.50 -3.38 -3.60
N GLY A 206 -10.56 -2.57 -3.72
CA GLY A 206 -11.42 -2.23 -2.59
C GLY A 206 -10.65 -1.68 -1.41
N ILE A 207 -10.84 -2.24 -0.21
CA ILE A 207 -10.13 -1.77 1.01
C ILE A 207 -8.60 -2.01 0.95
N GLY A 208 -8.10 -2.83 0.05
CA GLY A 208 -6.66 -2.97 -0.21
C GLY A 208 -5.98 -1.71 -0.75
N VAL A 209 -6.74 -0.66 -0.99
CA VAL A 209 -6.22 0.68 -1.31
C VAL A 209 -5.50 1.34 -0.13
N THR A 210 -5.75 0.91 1.12
CA THR A 210 -5.22 1.56 2.33
C THR A 210 -3.69 1.64 2.39
N PRO A 211 -2.90 0.60 2.13
CA PRO A 211 -1.45 0.74 2.05
C PRO A 211 -1.00 1.53 0.80
N MET A 212 -1.76 1.46 -0.30
CA MET A 212 -1.42 2.17 -1.53
C MET A 212 -1.54 3.69 -1.37
N ILE A 213 -2.63 4.14 -0.73
CA ILE A 213 -2.82 5.58 -0.46
C ILE A 213 -1.76 6.10 0.52
N ALA A 214 -1.35 5.31 1.51
CA ALA A 214 -0.27 5.65 2.42
C ALA A 214 1.08 5.84 1.68
N MET A 215 1.41 4.93 0.75
CA MET A 215 2.61 5.02 -0.09
C MET A 215 2.58 6.25 -1.00
N ALA A 216 1.46 6.49 -1.69
CA ALA A 216 1.31 7.64 -2.59
C ALA A 216 1.39 8.98 -1.84
N ARG A 217 0.75 9.08 -0.67
CA ARG A 217 0.83 10.26 0.21
C ARG A 217 2.27 10.54 0.63
N TYR A 218 2.97 9.52 1.10
CA TYR A 218 4.34 9.67 1.56
C TYR A 218 5.25 10.17 0.43
N LEU A 219 5.23 9.49 -0.73
CA LEU A 219 6.04 9.88 -1.89
C LEU A 219 5.73 11.31 -2.35
N THR A 220 4.45 11.69 -2.35
CA THR A 220 4.05 13.06 -2.71
C THR A 220 4.55 14.08 -1.68
N HIS A 221 4.43 13.76 -0.38
CA HIS A 221 4.86 14.64 0.69
C HIS A 221 6.36 14.93 0.68
N ILE A 222 7.18 13.90 0.49
CA ILE A 222 8.65 14.05 0.41
C ILE A 222 9.13 14.60 -0.94
N GLY A 223 8.22 14.83 -1.89
CA GLY A 223 8.54 15.29 -3.24
C GLY A 223 9.39 14.31 -4.04
N ASP A 224 9.15 13.01 -3.86
CA ASP A 224 9.86 11.95 -4.58
C ASP A 224 9.72 12.12 -6.10
N LYS A 225 10.77 11.78 -6.84
CA LYS A 225 10.85 12.01 -8.29
C LYS A 225 10.47 10.81 -9.14
N ARG A 226 10.25 9.65 -8.53
CA ARG A 226 9.85 8.43 -9.25
C ARG A 226 8.49 8.59 -9.90
N GLU A 227 8.26 7.91 -11.00
CA GLU A 227 6.93 7.78 -11.59
C GLU A 227 6.08 6.85 -10.74
N ILE A 228 4.83 7.25 -10.52
CA ILE A 228 3.85 6.49 -9.75
C ILE A 228 2.67 6.21 -10.67
N TYR A 229 2.39 4.94 -10.94
CA TYR A 229 1.15 4.49 -11.56
C TYR A 229 0.25 3.92 -10.47
N PHE A 230 -0.86 4.59 -10.21
CA PHE A 230 -1.79 4.18 -9.17
C PHE A 230 -3.07 3.62 -9.78
N PHE A 231 -3.27 2.30 -9.68
CA PHE A 231 -4.47 1.61 -10.10
C PHE A 231 -5.36 1.33 -8.91
N PHE A 232 -6.59 1.85 -8.93
CA PHE A 232 -7.59 1.57 -7.92
C PHE A 232 -8.81 0.90 -8.54
N GLY A 233 -9.14 -0.31 -8.07
CA GLY A 233 -10.32 -1.06 -8.50
C GLY A 233 -11.38 -1.13 -7.41
N CYS A 234 -12.60 -0.68 -7.74
CA CYS A 234 -13.78 -0.85 -6.90
C CYS A 234 -15.01 -1.21 -7.75
N ARG A 235 -16.20 -1.33 -7.12
CA ARG A 235 -17.42 -1.66 -7.87
C ARG A 235 -17.98 -0.45 -8.58
N SER A 236 -18.22 0.63 -7.84
CA SER A 236 -18.83 1.87 -8.31
C SER A 236 -18.38 3.05 -7.47
N GLY A 237 -18.94 4.24 -7.72
CA GLY A 237 -18.68 5.46 -6.94
C GLY A 237 -19.02 5.34 -5.47
N GLN A 238 -20.01 4.51 -5.10
CA GLN A 238 -20.38 4.27 -3.71
C GLN A 238 -19.28 3.54 -2.91
N ASP A 239 -18.45 2.74 -3.58
CA ASP A 239 -17.30 2.04 -3.00
C ASP A 239 -15.98 2.83 -3.16
N HIS A 240 -16.00 4.02 -3.79
CA HIS A 240 -14.79 4.80 -4.07
C HIS A 240 -14.36 5.63 -2.87
N MET A 241 -13.68 4.98 -1.92
CA MET A 241 -13.06 5.64 -0.78
C MET A 241 -11.84 6.49 -1.21
N PHE A 242 -11.54 7.55 -0.46
CA PHE A 242 -10.42 8.48 -0.71
C PHE A 242 -10.46 9.21 -2.07
N ARG A 243 -11.62 9.36 -2.69
CA ARG A 243 -11.74 9.93 -4.03
C ARG A 243 -11.10 11.31 -4.14
N GLU A 244 -11.50 12.23 -3.28
CA GLU A 244 -11.00 13.60 -3.26
C GLU A 244 -9.49 13.62 -2.95
N GLU A 245 -9.04 12.77 -2.04
CA GLU A 245 -7.64 12.66 -1.67
C GLU A 245 -6.78 12.15 -2.83
N MET A 246 -7.23 11.13 -3.58
CA MET A 246 -6.52 10.63 -4.76
C MET A 246 -6.40 11.69 -5.86
N ILE A 247 -7.46 12.46 -6.09
CA ILE A 247 -7.47 13.56 -7.07
C ILE A 247 -6.48 14.64 -6.64
N GLU A 248 -6.45 14.99 -5.36
CA GLU A 248 -5.53 16.00 -4.84
C GLU A 248 -4.07 15.55 -4.89
N LEU A 249 -3.80 14.28 -4.58
CA LEU A 249 -2.46 13.70 -4.72
C LEU A 249 -1.98 13.75 -6.17
N GLN A 250 -2.84 13.41 -7.13
CA GLN A 250 -2.49 13.50 -8.55
C GLN A 250 -2.20 14.94 -9.00
N LYS A 251 -2.99 15.92 -8.53
CA LYS A 251 -2.75 17.34 -8.81
C LYS A 251 -1.43 17.84 -8.21
N SER A 252 -1.12 17.40 -6.99
CA SER A 252 0.06 17.81 -6.25
C SER A 252 1.34 17.12 -6.71
N ASN A 253 1.21 15.94 -7.33
CA ASN A 253 2.34 15.15 -7.82
C ASN A 253 2.23 14.90 -9.34
N PRO A 254 2.92 15.69 -10.18
CA PRO A 254 2.87 15.54 -11.63
C PRO A 254 3.49 14.23 -12.15
N LYS A 255 4.17 13.46 -11.29
CA LYS A 255 4.69 12.13 -11.61
C LYS A 255 3.69 11.00 -11.31
N MET A 256 2.58 11.30 -10.65
CA MET A 256 1.53 10.34 -10.34
C MET A 256 0.49 10.29 -11.46
N ARG A 257 0.18 9.09 -11.93
CA ARG A 257 -0.89 8.79 -12.89
C ARG A 257 -1.91 7.88 -12.20
N LEU A 258 -3.09 8.42 -11.97
CA LEU A 258 -4.20 7.71 -11.32
C LEU A 258 -5.09 7.05 -12.37
N HIS A 259 -5.37 5.76 -12.19
CA HIS A 259 -6.26 4.95 -13.00
C HIS A 259 -7.31 4.31 -12.10
N VAL A 260 -8.52 4.86 -12.12
CA VAL A 260 -9.67 4.35 -11.37
C VAL A 260 -10.48 3.43 -12.27
N CYS A 261 -10.71 2.20 -11.79
CA CYS A 261 -11.46 1.17 -12.49
C CYS A 261 -12.75 0.82 -11.74
N TYR A 262 -13.91 1.03 -12.38
CA TYR A 262 -15.19 0.59 -11.86
C TYR A 262 -15.65 -0.67 -12.57
N SER A 263 -15.85 -1.75 -11.82
CA SER A 263 -16.27 -3.03 -12.39
C SER A 263 -17.79 -3.13 -12.63
N ARG A 264 -18.55 -2.28 -11.98
CA ARG A 264 -20.02 -2.16 -12.09
C ARG A 264 -20.43 -0.72 -11.72
N PRO A 265 -20.17 0.26 -12.59
CA PRO A 265 -20.53 1.64 -12.31
C PRO A 265 -22.04 1.80 -12.12
N ASP A 266 -22.44 2.69 -11.24
CA ASP A 266 -23.84 3.08 -11.05
C ASP A 266 -24.27 4.05 -12.17
N PRO A 267 -25.57 4.17 -12.47
CA PRO A 267 -26.06 5.08 -13.50
C PRO A 267 -25.68 6.56 -13.29
N SER A 268 -25.33 6.94 -12.07
CA SER A 268 -24.84 8.28 -11.71
C SER A 268 -23.32 8.46 -11.88
N ASP A 269 -22.58 7.38 -12.15
CA ASP A 269 -21.14 7.46 -12.35
C ASP A 269 -20.84 7.91 -13.79
N GLU A 270 -20.03 8.94 -13.92
CA GLU A 270 -19.67 9.53 -15.21
C GLU A 270 -18.28 9.04 -15.68
N PRO A 271 -18.17 8.38 -16.86
CA PRO A 271 -16.88 8.03 -17.43
C PRO A 271 -15.97 9.25 -17.63
N GLY A 272 -14.69 9.11 -17.36
CA GLY A 272 -13.70 10.20 -17.44
C GLY A 272 -13.75 11.20 -16.29
N LYS A 273 -14.79 11.19 -15.44
CA LYS A 273 -14.95 12.07 -14.28
C LYS A 273 -14.98 11.27 -12.97
N SER A 274 -15.77 10.22 -12.90
CA SER A 274 -15.88 9.34 -11.74
C SER A 274 -14.84 8.22 -11.79
N PHE A 275 -14.56 7.71 -12.97
CA PHE A 275 -13.60 6.62 -13.22
C PHE A 275 -12.97 6.76 -14.60
N ASN A 276 -11.84 6.07 -14.82
CA ASN A 276 -11.12 6.05 -16.10
C ASN A 276 -11.48 4.82 -16.93
N HIS A 277 -11.75 3.68 -16.29
CA HIS A 277 -11.96 2.40 -16.95
C HIS A 277 -13.19 1.69 -16.39
N GLU A 278 -14.12 1.31 -17.27
CA GLU A 278 -15.25 0.44 -16.94
C GLU A 278 -14.82 -1.03 -17.02
N SER A 279 -13.99 -1.43 -16.05
CA SER A 279 -13.42 -2.77 -15.98
C SER A 279 -12.91 -3.07 -14.59
N ARG A 280 -12.46 -4.31 -14.36
CA ARG A 280 -11.56 -4.63 -13.25
C ARG A 280 -10.14 -4.21 -13.61
N VAL A 281 -9.31 -3.97 -12.61
CA VAL A 281 -7.86 -3.87 -12.82
C VAL A 281 -7.35 -5.25 -13.24
N THR A 282 -6.76 -5.32 -14.41
CA THR A 282 -6.19 -6.54 -15.00
C THR A 282 -4.77 -6.30 -15.47
N VAL A 283 -3.97 -7.36 -15.61
CA VAL A 283 -2.62 -7.23 -16.18
C VAL A 283 -2.69 -6.80 -17.64
N GLY A 284 -3.76 -7.12 -18.39
CA GLY A 284 -4.00 -6.61 -19.74
C GLY A 284 -4.07 -5.08 -19.75
N LEU A 285 -4.90 -4.49 -18.91
CA LEU A 285 -5.01 -3.03 -18.77
C LEU A 285 -3.68 -2.39 -18.35
N ILE A 286 -2.97 -3.01 -17.40
CA ILE A 286 -1.67 -2.52 -16.96
C ILE A 286 -0.66 -2.49 -18.12
N LYS A 287 -0.62 -3.53 -18.94
CA LYS A 287 0.24 -3.61 -20.14
C LYS A 287 -0.06 -2.55 -21.18
N GLU A 288 -1.32 -2.16 -21.34
CA GLU A 288 -1.72 -1.11 -22.27
C GLU A 288 -1.26 0.28 -21.83
N ILE A 289 -1.13 0.48 -20.51
CA ILE A 289 -0.82 1.78 -19.91
C ILE A 289 0.68 1.95 -19.65
N LEU A 290 1.34 0.90 -19.17
CA LEU A 290 2.75 0.97 -18.82
C LEU A 290 3.66 0.83 -20.04
N PRO A 291 4.75 1.64 -20.14
CA PRO A 291 5.68 1.57 -21.26
C PRO A 291 6.54 0.29 -21.25
N SER A 292 6.65 -0.40 -20.13
CA SER A 292 7.44 -1.62 -19.95
C SER A 292 6.98 -2.38 -18.70
N SER A 293 7.60 -3.53 -18.41
CA SER A 293 7.40 -4.28 -17.17
C SER A 293 8.40 -3.94 -16.04
N ASN A 294 9.33 -3.00 -16.28
CA ASN A 294 10.43 -2.70 -15.35
C ASN A 294 10.02 -1.68 -14.27
N PHE A 295 9.17 -2.11 -13.36
CA PHE A 295 8.67 -1.36 -12.22
C PHE A 295 8.73 -2.21 -10.96
N GLU A 296 8.61 -1.58 -9.79
CA GLU A 296 8.23 -2.24 -8.55
C GLU A 296 6.71 -2.23 -8.41
N TYR A 297 6.13 -3.39 -8.14
CA TYR A 297 4.68 -3.57 -8.06
C TYR A 297 4.28 -3.83 -6.62
N TYR A 298 3.42 -2.98 -6.07
CA TYR A 298 2.82 -3.14 -4.75
C TYR A 298 1.33 -3.41 -4.91
N LEU A 299 0.86 -4.56 -4.42
CA LEU A 299 -0.52 -5.01 -4.61
C LEU A 299 -1.19 -5.34 -3.28
N CYS A 300 -2.43 -4.90 -3.13
CA CYS A 300 -3.26 -5.33 -2.02
C CYS A 300 -4.74 -5.38 -2.41
N GLY A 301 -5.44 -6.43 -1.96
CA GLY A 301 -6.85 -6.61 -2.28
C GLY A 301 -7.39 -8.00 -1.95
N PRO A 302 -8.60 -8.34 -2.39
CA PRO A 302 -9.20 -9.66 -2.20
C PRO A 302 -8.41 -10.78 -2.87
N GLY A 303 -8.44 -12.01 -2.32
CA GLY A 303 -7.63 -13.15 -2.78
C GLY A 303 -7.70 -13.40 -4.29
N ALA A 304 -8.89 -13.52 -4.86
CA ALA A 304 -9.03 -13.76 -6.32
C ALA A 304 -8.49 -12.60 -7.19
N PHE A 305 -8.54 -11.36 -6.71
CA PHE A 305 -7.94 -10.21 -7.36
C PHE A 305 -6.41 -10.32 -7.33
N MET A 306 -5.87 -10.70 -6.18
CA MET A 306 -4.43 -10.88 -6.00
C MET A 306 -3.89 -12.04 -6.84
N ASP A 307 -4.58 -13.20 -6.84
CA ASP A 307 -4.20 -14.38 -7.62
C ASP A 307 -4.06 -14.04 -9.11
N SER A 308 -5.05 -13.34 -9.65
CA SER A 308 -5.07 -12.95 -11.07
C SER A 308 -3.93 -12.00 -11.43
N LEU A 309 -3.69 -10.99 -10.60
CA LEU A 309 -2.67 -9.98 -10.87
C LEU A 309 -1.25 -10.50 -10.66
N VAL A 310 -0.98 -11.17 -9.56
CA VAL A 310 0.37 -11.68 -9.25
C VAL A 310 0.81 -12.70 -10.30
N ASN A 311 -0.05 -13.69 -10.63
CA ASN A 311 0.27 -14.67 -11.65
C ASN A 311 0.43 -14.02 -13.03
N GLY A 312 -0.45 -13.11 -13.40
CA GLY A 312 -0.36 -12.40 -14.68
C GLY A 312 0.87 -11.49 -14.80
N LEU A 313 1.36 -10.89 -13.71
CA LEU A 313 2.62 -10.14 -13.68
C LEU A 313 3.83 -11.08 -13.91
N TYR A 314 3.82 -12.26 -13.25
CA TYR A 314 4.88 -13.25 -13.48
C TYR A 314 4.87 -13.80 -14.92
N GLU A 315 3.68 -14.02 -15.50
CA GLU A 315 3.53 -14.39 -16.90
C GLU A 315 3.99 -13.31 -17.86
N TRP A 316 3.88 -12.05 -17.47
CA TRP A 316 4.43 -10.92 -18.21
C TRP A 316 5.95 -10.85 -18.14
N GLY A 317 6.58 -11.58 -17.25
CA GLY A 317 8.03 -11.63 -17.06
C GLY A 317 8.52 -10.65 -15.98
N VAL A 318 7.64 -10.11 -15.14
CA VAL A 318 8.05 -9.32 -13.97
C VAL A 318 8.78 -10.24 -12.99
N PRO A 319 10.00 -9.90 -12.55
CA PRO A 319 10.73 -10.69 -11.56
C PRO A 319 9.97 -10.78 -10.23
N LYS A 320 9.98 -11.94 -9.59
CA LYS A 320 9.27 -12.14 -8.30
C LYS A 320 9.70 -11.15 -7.22
N LYS A 321 10.98 -10.78 -7.20
CA LYS A 321 11.55 -9.81 -6.25
C LYS A 321 11.01 -8.39 -6.41
N ASP A 322 10.39 -8.07 -7.54
CA ASP A 322 9.84 -6.76 -7.86
C ASP A 322 8.30 -6.73 -7.67
N VAL A 323 7.70 -7.82 -7.16
CA VAL A 323 6.27 -7.94 -6.89
C VAL A 323 6.04 -8.13 -5.40
N TYR A 324 5.61 -7.07 -4.74
CA TYR A 324 5.28 -7.03 -3.32
C TYR A 324 3.77 -7.07 -3.15
N PHE A 325 3.27 -7.91 -2.26
CA PHE A 325 1.83 -7.99 -2.05
C PHE A 325 1.46 -8.37 -0.62
N GLU A 326 0.29 -7.90 -0.20
CA GLU A 326 -0.34 -8.26 1.07
C GLU A 326 -1.80 -8.66 0.82
N ALA A 327 -2.16 -9.87 1.24
CA ALA A 327 -3.54 -10.36 1.13
C ALA A 327 -4.31 -10.06 2.42
N PHE A 328 -5.53 -9.50 2.28
CA PHE A 328 -6.41 -9.28 3.42
C PHE A 328 -7.35 -10.47 3.62
N GLY A 329 -7.36 -11.02 4.84
CA GLY A 329 -8.19 -12.14 5.22
C GLY A 329 -7.47 -13.50 5.15
N PRO A 330 -8.19 -14.60 5.28
CA PRO A 330 -7.61 -15.95 5.33
C PRO A 330 -7.14 -16.48 3.97
N SER A 331 -7.24 -15.69 2.91
CA SER A 331 -6.84 -16.10 1.55
C SER A 331 -5.37 -15.84 1.31
N THR A 332 -4.62 -16.91 1.10
CA THR A 332 -3.27 -16.86 0.51
C THR A 332 -3.38 -16.71 -1.00
N VAL A 333 -2.44 -15.98 -1.61
CA VAL A 333 -2.32 -15.92 -3.07
C VAL A 333 -1.89 -17.30 -3.57
N LYS A 334 -2.74 -17.93 -4.38
CA LYS A 334 -2.41 -19.22 -4.99
C LYS A 334 -1.52 -19.00 -6.21
N ALA A 335 -0.21 -19.10 -6.02
CA ALA A 335 0.70 -19.14 -7.15
C ALA A 335 0.45 -20.40 -7.99
N VAL A 336 0.17 -20.25 -9.28
CA VAL A 336 0.03 -21.39 -10.19
C VAL A 336 1.41 -22.00 -10.39
N PRO A 337 1.64 -23.29 -10.07
CA PRO A 337 2.89 -23.96 -10.38
C PRO A 337 3.08 -23.99 -11.90
N LYS A 338 4.13 -23.38 -12.45
CA LYS A 338 4.56 -23.64 -13.82
C LYS A 338 5.28 -24.98 -13.85
N GLY A 339 4.51 -26.04 -14.14
CA GLY A 339 5.04 -27.37 -14.49
C GLY A 339 3.91 -28.22 -15.03
N PRO A 340 4.19 -29.14 -15.99
CA PRO A 340 3.17 -30.07 -16.41
C PRO A 340 2.71 -30.85 -15.19
N ALA A 341 1.41 -31.05 -15.06
CA ALA A 341 0.82 -31.90 -14.05
C ALA A 341 1.51 -33.27 -14.10
N ALA A 342 2.47 -33.46 -13.23
CA ALA A 342 3.05 -34.78 -13.00
C ALA A 342 1.97 -35.59 -12.29
N GLY A 343 1.66 -36.70 -12.91
CA GLY A 343 0.54 -37.58 -12.68
C GLY A 343 0.23 -37.91 -11.22
N THR A 344 -1.05 -37.99 -10.98
CA THR A 344 -1.70 -38.95 -10.08
C THR A 344 -0.77 -40.05 -9.58
N GLY A 345 -0.47 -40.01 -8.28
CA GLY A 345 0.24 -41.09 -7.66
C GLY A 345 1.07 -40.71 -6.43
N ALA A 346 0.66 -39.72 -5.64
CA ALA A 346 1.16 -39.58 -4.29
C ALA A 346 0.37 -40.54 -3.40
N SER A 347 1.02 -41.64 -2.99
CA SER A 347 0.59 -42.45 -1.86
C SER A 347 0.22 -41.51 -0.71
N VAL A 348 -0.95 -41.77 -0.07
CA VAL A 348 -1.34 -41.14 1.19
C VAL A 348 -0.23 -41.53 2.19
N VAL A 349 0.78 -40.68 2.33
CA VAL A 349 1.74 -40.80 3.43
C VAL A 349 0.96 -40.36 4.66
N ASP A 350 0.80 -41.26 5.61
CA ASP A 350 0.15 -41.04 6.88
C ASP A 350 1.05 -40.13 7.74
N ILE A 351 0.94 -38.83 7.51
CA ILE A 351 1.78 -37.80 8.17
C ILE A 351 1.21 -37.55 9.57
N GLU A 352 2.02 -37.80 10.60
CA GLU A 352 1.70 -37.49 11.99
C GLU A 352 2.27 -36.12 12.38
N VAL A 353 1.44 -35.29 12.98
CA VAL A 353 1.81 -34.00 13.57
C VAL A 353 1.62 -34.06 15.08
N GLU A 354 2.71 -33.82 15.82
CA GLU A 354 2.72 -33.74 17.27
C GLU A 354 2.82 -32.29 17.72
N PHE A 355 1.90 -31.88 18.58
CA PHE A 355 1.86 -30.57 19.24
C PHE A 355 2.37 -30.75 20.66
N SER A 356 3.64 -30.41 20.90
CA SER A 356 4.34 -30.85 22.11
C SER A 356 3.85 -30.20 23.40
N LYS A 357 3.31 -28.97 23.38
CA LYS A 357 2.74 -28.33 24.58
C LYS A 357 1.40 -28.92 24.98
N SER A 358 0.57 -29.24 23.99
CA SER A 358 -0.74 -29.85 24.24
C SER A 358 -0.65 -31.38 24.39
N GLY A 359 0.49 -32.00 24.00
CA GLY A 359 0.68 -33.45 23.98
C GLY A 359 -0.15 -34.18 22.92
N LYS A 360 -0.83 -33.48 22.04
CA LYS A 360 -1.70 -34.08 21.01
C LYS A 360 -0.87 -34.56 19.82
N LYS A 361 -1.19 -35.79 19.37
CA LYS A 361 -0.66 -36.38 18.13
C LYS A 361 -1.84 -36.62 17.20
N LEU A 362 -1.78 -36.02 16.04
CA LEU A 362 -2.88 -36.02 15.08
C LEU A 362 -2.36 -36.40 13.68
N LYS A 363 -3.19 -37.13 12.94
CA LYS A 363 -2.93 -37.38 11.53
C LYS A 363 -3.24 -36.12 10.72
N TRP A 364 -2.27 -35.71 9.91
CA TRP A 364 -2.41 -34.54 9.06
C TRP A 364 -3.56 -34.70 8.07
N ASP A 365 -4.45 -33.73 8.04
CA ASP A 365 -5.46 -33.59 7.00
C ASP A 365 -5.01 -32.55 5.95
N ALA A 366 -4.70 -33.02 4.76
CA ALA A 366 -4.30 -32.13 3.64
C ALA A 366 -5.37 -31.11 3.23
N GLN A 367 -6.65 -31.33 3.61
CA GLN A 367 -7.74 -30.40 3.35
C GLN A 367 -7.76 -29.21 4.34
N ALA A 368 -7.08 -29.33 5.47
CA ALA A 368 -6.97 -28.24 6.44
C ALA A 368 -6.19 -27.01 5.88
N GLY A 369 -5.50 -27.17 4.78
CA GLY A 369 -4.82 -26.08 4.08
C GLY A 369 -3.48 -25.68 4.69
N ASN A 370 -3.38 -25.44 5.99
CA ASN A 370 -2.16 -25.08 6.71
C ASN A 370 -2.18 -25.61 8.15
N LEU A 371 -0.99 -25.64 8.78
CA LEU A 371 -0.83 -26.20 10.15
C LEU A 371 -1.63 -25.42 11.22
N ARG A 372 -1.82 -24.12 11.06
CA ARG A 372 -2.57 -23.32 12.03
C ARG A 372 -4.04 -23.70 12.02
N ASP A 373 -4.64 -23.77 10.86
CA ASP A 373 -6.07 -24.08 10.72
C ASP A 373 -6.32 -25.52 11.18
N PHE A 374 -5.40 -26.47 10.83
CA PHE A 374 -5.41 -27.82 11.35
C PHE A 374 -5.35 -27.88 12.87
N GLY A 375 -4.44 -27.12 13.51
CA GLY A 375 -4.35 -27.08 14.97
C GLY A 375 -5.62 -26.51 15.61
N ASN A 376 -6.13 -25.40 15.09
CA ASN A 376 -7.33 -24.74 15.59
C ASN A 376 -8.57 -25.65 15.48
N ASP A 377 -8.75 -26.36 14.37
CA ASP A 377 -9.86 -27.28 14.13
C ASP A 377 -9.82 -28.49 15.11
N ASN A 378 -8.63 -28.80 15.60
CA ASN A 378 -8.42 -29.85 16.61
C ASN A 378 -8.32 -29.30 18.05
N GLY A 379 -8.71 -28.06 18.27
CA GLY A 379 -8.77 -27.41 19.59
C GLY A 379 -7.41 -27.10 20.20
N ILE A 380 -6.41 -26.83 19.37
CA ILE A 380 -5.08 -26.36 19.75
C ILE A 380 -4.98 -24.89 19.33
N ASP A 381 -4.80 -24.01 20.32
CA ASP A 381 -4.65 -22.57 20.04
C ASP A 381 -3.28 -22.30 19.43
N MET A 382 -3.23 -22.19 18.11
CA MET A 382 -2.00 -21.95 17.36
C MET A 382 -1.58 -20.48 17.32
N GLY A 383 -2.34 -19.58 17.94
CA GLY A 383 -2.10 -18.15 17.85
C GLY A 383 -2.16 -17.60 16.41
N GLY A 384 -1.76 -16.34 16.25
CA GLY A 384 -1.63 -15.68 14.95
C GLY A 384 -2.97 -15.31 14.31
N PHE A 385 -3.07 -14.07 13.83
CA PHE A 385 -4.35 -13.48 13.41
C PHE A 385 -4.39 -13.09 11.94
N CYS A 386 -3.22 -12.81 11.32
CA CYS A 386 -3.19 -12.28 9.95
C CYS A 386 -3.45 -13.35 8.88
N GLY A 387 -3.11 -14.62 9.12
CA GLY A 387 -3.21 -15.69 8.12
C GLY A 387 -2.26 -15.55 6.93
N ALA A 388 -1.42 -14.51 6.92
CA ALA A 388 -0.55 -14.13 5.82
C ALA A 388 0.94 -14.09 6.21
N GLY A 389 1.29 -14.61 7.39
CA GLY A 389 2.67 -14.63 7.89
C GLY A 389 3.24 -13.29 8.35
N SER A 390 2.53 -12.18 8.12
CA SER A 390 3.03 -10.83 8.37
C SER A 390 3.10 -10.45 9.85
N CYS A 391 2.21 -10.98 10.71
CA CYS A 391 2.22 -10.67 12.15
C CYS A 391 3.21 -11.52 12.95
N THR A 392 3.72 -12.62 12.41
CA THR A 392 4.61 -13.61 13.05
C THR A 392 4.11 -14.21 14.38
N GLU A 393 2.91 -13.85 14.84
CA GLU A 393 2.37 -14.28 16.15
C GLU A 393 2.03 -15.78 16.22
N CYS A 394 1.85 -16.45 15.08
CA CYS A 394 1.72 -17.91 15.03
C CYS A 394 3.08 -18.63 14.94
N MET A 395 4.21 -17.92 14.99
CA MET A 395 5.52 -18.55 14.86
C MET A 395 5.77 -19.50 16.02
N VAL A 396 6.12 -20.75 15.69
CA VAL A 396 6.43 -21.80 16.66
C VAL A 396 7.74 -22.50 16.27
N ALA A 397 8.45 -22.99 17.27
CA ALA A 397 9.67 -23.77 17.04
C ALA A 397 9.33 -25.14 16.49
N ILE A 398 10.12 -25.62 15.53
CA ILE A 398 10.13 -26.99 15.03
C ILE A 398 11.08 -27.79 15.93
N LYS A 399 10.57 -28.83 16.61
CA LYS A 399 11.37 -29.74 17.43
C LYS A 399 11.89 -30.93 16.65
N GLU A 400 11.10 -31.42 15.68
CA GLU A 400 11.45 -32.55 14.82
C GLU A 400 10.71 -32.41 13.48
N GLY A 401 11.37 -32.73 12.38
CA GLY A 401 10.78 -32.74 11.04
C GLY A 401 10.96 -31.44 10.27
N GLU A 402 10.27 -31.34 9.13
CA GLU A 402 10.34 -30.20 8.22
C GLU A 402 8.95 -29.76 7.78
N VAL A 403 8.85 -28.50 7.43
CA VAL A 403 7.66 -27.91 6.81
C VAL A 403 7.95 -27.46 5.39
N GLU A 404 6.92 -27.34 4.59
CA GLU A 404 6.96 -26.68 3.30
C GLU A 404 6.07 -25.44 3.31
N TYR A 405 6.44 -24.45 2.51
CA TYR A 405 5.68 -23.24 2.26
C TYR A 405 5.21 -23.27 0.81
N PRO A 406 3.96 -23.72 0.52
CA PRO A 406 3.49 -23.93 -0.85
C PRO A 406 3.50 -22.66 -1.69
N ASP A 407 3.24 -21.51 -1.06
CA ASP A 407 2.90 -20.28 -1.73
C ASP A 407 3.88 -19.11 -1.48
N SER A 408 4.90 -19.28 -0.62
CA SER A 408 5.83 -18.18 -0.30
C SER A 408 7.16 -18.67 0.27
N ALA A 409 8.24 -17.95 -0.03
CA ALA A 409 9.43 -17.99 0.80
C ALA A 409 9.14 -17.14 2.04
N ALA A 410 8.64 -17.76 3.11
CA ALA A 410 8.51 -17.08 4.39
C ALA A 410 9.91 -16.88 4.97
N ASP A 411 10.25 -15.64 5.25
CA ASP A 411 11.45 -15.30 6.01
C ASP A 411 11.15 -15.61 7.49
N VAL A 412 11.61 -16.78 7.92
CA VAL A 412 11.34 -17.36 9.25
C VAL A 412 12.67 -17.60 9.94
N GLU A 413 12.71 -17.35 11.23
CA GLU A 413 13.89 -17.67 12.05
C GLU A 413 14.25 -19.16 11.93
N GLU A 414 15.57 -19.45 11.88
CA GLU A 414 16.05 -20.81 11.75
C GLU A 414 15.51 -21.70 12.89
N GLY A 415 14.98 -22.86 12.56
CA GLY A 415 14.35 -23.76 13.52
C GLY A 415 12.90 -23.40 13.90
N CYS A 416 12.30 -22.38 13.31
CA CYS A 416 10.90 -22.00 13.50
C CYS A 416 10.04 -22.21 12.25
N CYS A 417 8.74 -22.20 12.41
CA CYS A 417 7.80 -22.12 11.28
C CYS A 417 6.64 -21.14 11.57
N LEU A 418 6.00 -20.73 10.48
CA LEU A 418 4.75 -19.97 10.52
C LEU A 418 3.58 -20.90 10.15
N PRO A 419 2.89 -21.48 11.11
CA PRO A 419 1.82 -22.45 10.89
C PRO A 419 0.71 -21.98 9.95
N CYS A 420 0.46 -20.68 9.89
CA CYS A 420 -0.56 -20.12 8.99
C CYS A 420 -0.18 -20.18 7.50
N LEU A 421 1.09 -20.45 7.17
CA LEU A 421 1.60 -20.51 5.81
C LEU A 421 2.19 -21.87 5.41
N CYS A 422 2.47 -22.75 6.37
CA CYS A 422 3.19 -23.97 6.11
C CYS A 422 2.34 -25.24 6.26
N ARG A 423 2.85 -26.33 5.67
CA ARG A 423 2.35 -27.70 5.77
C ARG A 423 3.46 -28.64 6.19
N PRO A 424 3.17 -29.77 6.85
CA PRO A 424 4.19 -30.74 7.17
C PRO A 424 4.65 -31.50 5.90
N LYS A 425 5.96 -31.68 5.72
CA LYS A 425 6.51 -32.53 4.66
C LYS A 425 6.52 -34.01 5.03
N GLY A 426 6.49 -34.32 6.31
CA GLY A 426 6.52 -35.66 6.89
C GLY A 426 6.18 -35.55 8.37
N LYS A 427 6.57 -36.58 9.18
CA LYS A 427 6.39 -36.48 10.63
C LYS A 427 6.93 -35.16 11.15
N LEU A 428 6.13 -34.46 11.94
CA LEU A 428 6.45 -33.13 12.41
C LEU A 428 6.12 -33.01 13.92
N VAL A 429 7.06 -32.44 14.68
CA VAL A 429 6.85 -32.07 16.09
C VAL A 429 7.08 -30.56 16.24
N ILE A 430 6.08 -29.84 16.68
CA ILE A 430 6.15 -28.39 16.89
C ILE A 430 5.82 -28.00 18.32
N ASP A 431 6.35 -26.86 18.77
CA ASP A 431 6.17 -26.33 20.13
C ASP A 431 4.86 -25.55 20.28
N ALA A 432 3.74 -26.26 20.15
CA ALA A 432 2.40 -25.71 20.24
C ALA A 432 1.48 -26.56 21.17
#